data_250b201e05d773d6138afd07066ca9d0
#
_entry.id   250b201e05d773d6138afd07066ca9d0
#
_cell.length_a   1.000
_cell.length_b   1.000
_cell.length_c   1.000
_cell.angle_alpha   90.00
_cell.angle_beta   90.00
_cell.angle_gamma   90.00
#
_symmetry.space_group_name_H-M   'P 1'
#
loop_
_entity.id
_entity.type
_entity.pdbx_description
1 polymer ?
#
loop_
_entity_poly.entity_id
_entity_poly.type
_entity_poly.pdbx_seq_one_letter_code
_entity_poly.pdbx_strand_id
1 'polypeptide(L)'
;VADREGYEITIIRADMTKRLPFDDASFDLIFHPVSNCYVEEVLPIWKECYRVLKRGGRLLSGLDNGFNYVFDDDETTVCNSLPLKNEEQMRCLQQNDDGIQFSHTAEEQLTGQLRAGFRLADLYEDTNGGGNLHEKNVPTYWATLAIKD
;
A
#
# COMPACT_ATOMS: atom_id res chain seq x y z
N VAL A 1 -4.92 21.84 -5.11
CA VAL A 1 -6.05 21.30 -5.91
C VAL A 1 -7.37 21.64 -5.24
N ALA A 2 -7.61 21.28 -3.97
CA ALA A 2 -8.87 21.52 -3.26
C ALA A 2 -9.31 22.98 -3.33
N ASP A 3 -8.42 23.91 -2.99
CA ASP A 3 -8.70 25.35 -3.04
C ASP A 3 -9.07 25.82 -4.44
N ARG A 4 -8.40 25.29 -5.49
CA ARG A 4 -8.68 25.64 -6.88
C ARG A 4 -10.07 25.18 -7.32
N GLU A 5 -10.49 24.00 -6.84
CA GLU A 5 -11.76 23.38 -7.20
C GLU A 5 -12.90 23.73 -6.21
N GLY A 6 -12.61 24.54 -5.18
CA GLY A 6 -13.60 24.99 -4.19
C GLY A 6 -14.07 23.90 -3.21
N TYR A 7 -13.25 22.85 -2.99
CA TYR A 7 -13.57 21.81 -2.02
C TYR A 7 -13.04 22.15 -0.63
N GLU A 8 -13.86 21.96 0.39
CA GLU A 8 -13.43 21.97 1.79
C GLU A 8 -12.90 20.59 2.17
N ILE A 9 -11.60 20.51 2.49
CA ILE A 9 -10.94 19.27 2.91
C ILE A 9 -10.33 19.47 4.29
N THR A 10 -10.66 18.58 5.23
CA THR A 10 -9.99 18.53 6.52
C THR A 10 -8.69 17.73 6.38
N ILE A 11 -7.55 18.37 6.69
CA ILE A 11 -6.23 17.74 6.64
C ILE A 11 -5.74 17.55 8.06
N ILE A 12 -5.45 16.28 8.41
CA ILE A 12 -4.92 15.88 9.72
C ILE A 12 -3.59 15.17 9.49
N ARG A 13 -2.53 15.66 10.14
CA ARG A 13 -1.24 14.97 10.16
C ARG A 13 -1.27 13.87 11.22
N ALA A 14 -1.07 12.63 10.81
CA ALA A 14 -1.02 11.48 11.71
C ALA A 14 0.05 10.48 11.24
N ASP A 15 0.54 9.68 12.17
CA ASP A 15 1.41 8.53 11.90
C ASP A 15 0.51 7.31 11.67
N MET A 16 0.54 6.76 10.45
CA MET A 16 -0.32 5.64 10.06
C MET A 16 0.06 4.31 10.73
N THR A 17 1.24 4.23 11.37
CA THR A 17 1.65 3.06 12.17
C THR A 17 1.08 3.08 13.59
N LYS A 18 0.43 4.17 13.97
CA LYS A 18 -0.17 4.38 15.30
C LYS A 18 -1.69 4.45 15.20
N ARG A 19 -2.33 4.50 16.37
CA ARG A 19 -3.77 4.75 16.42
C ARG A 19 -4.08 6.11 15.81
N LEU A 20 -4.92 6.12 14.78
CA LEU A 20 -5.38 7.33 14.12
C LEU A 20 -6.32 8.13 15.05
N PRO A 21 -6.33 9.48 14.96
CA PRO A 21 -7.15 10.35 15.82
C PRO A 21 -8.63 10.37 15.38
N PHE A 22 -9.18 9.19 15.14
CA PHE A 22 -10.57 9.01 14.75
C PHE A 22 -11.25 7.97 15.67
N ASP A 23 -12.54 8.14 15.89
CA ASP A 23 -13.35 7.18 16.59
C ASP A 23 -13.53 5.89 15.79
N ASP A 24 -13.87 4.81 16.51
CA ASP A 24 -14.24 3.55 15.90
C ASP A 24 -15.48 3.76 15.02
N ALA A 25 -15.55 3.08 13.90
CA ALA A 25 -16.70 3.10 12.98
C ALA A 25 -17.14 4.53 12.57
N SER A 26 -16.19 5.39 12.20
CA SER A 26 -16.44 6.78 11.81
C SER A 26 -16.53 6.99 10.29
N PHE A 27 -15.97 6.09 9.48
CA PHE A 27 -15.90 6.24 8.03
C PHE A 27 -16.70 5.18 7.28
N ASP A 28 -17.27 5.58 6.15
CA ASP A 28 -17.95 4.68 5.20
C ASP A 28 -16.99 4.16 4.12
N LEU A 29 -15.96 4.95 3.80
CA LEU A 29 -14.94 4.63 2.80
C LEU A 29 -13.58 5.08 3.29
N ILE A 30 -12.58 4.24 3.08
CA ILE A 30 -11.15 4.59 3.15
C ILE A 30 -10.57 4.40 1.75
N PHE A 31 -9.89 5.43 1.27
CA PHE A 31 -9.02 5.34 0.10
C PHE A 31 -7.57 5.36 0.58
N HIS A 32 -6.87 4.25 0.39
CA HIS A 32 -5.48 4.04 0.80
C HIS A 32 -4.62 3.85 -0.45
N PRO A 33 -4.08 4.94 -1.03
CA PRO A 33 -3.20 4.85 -2.19
C PRO A 33 -1.87 4.20 -1.80
N VAL A 34 -1.07 3.81 -2.78
CA VAL A 34 0.21 3.11 -2.59
C VAL A 34 1.10 3.87 -1.59
N SER A 35 1.11 3.43 -0.34
CA SER A 35 1.84 4.06 0.76
C SER A 35 2.40 3.07 1.78
N ASN A 36 2.08 1.79 1.65
CA ASN A 36 2.62 0.74 2.53
C ASN A 36 4.15 0.59 2.40
N CYS A 37 4.70 0.99 1.27
CA CYS A 37 6.16 1.02 1.06
C CYS A 37 6.91 1.92 2.07
N TYR A 38 6.23 2.80 2.80
CA TYR A 38 6.85 3.65 3.81
C TYR A 38 6.78 3.08 5.23
N VAL A 39 6.31 1.86 5.41
CA VAL A 39 6.18 1.22 6.72
C VAL A 39 6.75 -0.19 6.70
N GLU A 40 7.37 -0.59 7.80
CA GLU A 40 7.95 -1.93 7.96
C GLU A 40 6.87 -3.02 8.17
N GLU A 41 5.80 -2.71 8.89
CA GLU A 41 4.71 -3.63 9.21
C GLU A 41 3.36 -3.09 8.73
N VAL A 42 2.68 -3.83 7.87
CA VAL A 42 1.39 -3.40 7.29
C VAL A 42 0.16 -3.89 8.06
N LEU A 43 0.27 -4.97 8.83
CA LEU A 43 -0.88 -5.52 9.57
C LEU A 43 -1.49 -4.53 10.57
N PRO A 44 -0.72 -3.71 11.33
CA PRO A 44 -1.29 -2.67 12.19
C PRO A 44 -2.14 -1.66 11.41
N ILE A 45 -1.72 -1.30 10.19
CA ILE A 45 -2.46 -0.37 9.31
C ILE A 45 -3.81 -0.97 8.92
N TRP A 46 -3.83 -2.24 8.51
CA TRP A 46 -5.07 -2.92 8.16
C TRP A 46 -6.04 -3.01 9.33
N LYS A 47 -5.53 -3.29 10.54
CA LYS A 47 -6.34 -3.31 11.76
C LYS A 47 -6.91 -1.94 12.07
N GLU A 48 -6.15 -0.89 11.88
CA GLU A 48 -6.58 0.48 12.13
C GLU A 48 -7.62 0.94 11.10
N CYS A 49 -7.42 0.62 9.81
CA CYS A 49 -8.43 0.83 8.77
C CYS A 49 -9.73 0.09 9.12
N TYR A 50 -9.63 -1.15 9.57
CA TYR A 50 -10.80 -1.92 10.01
C TYR A 50 -11.51 -1.27 11.20
N ARG A 51 -10.77 -0.78 12.19
CA ARG A 51 -11.33 -0.13 13.37
C ARG A 51 -12.17 1.09 13.01
N VAL A 52 -11.61 1.99 12.19
CA VAL A 52 -12.26 3.28 11.87
C VAL A 52 -13.38 3.16 10.84
N LEU A 53 -13.43 2.08 10.07
CA LEU A 53 -14.55 1.84 9.15
C LEU A 53 -15.80 1.41 9.90
N LYS A 54 -16.94 1.88 9.44
CA LYS A 54 -18.27 1.39 9.84
C LYS A 54 -18.48 -0.03 9.32
N ARG A 55 -19.43 -0.74 9.89
CA ARG A 55 -19.93 -1.99 9.34
C ARG A 55 -20.52 -1.75 7.93
N GLY A 56 -20.16 -2.58 6.95
CA GLY A 56 -20.47 -2.37 5.53
C GLY A 56 -19.56 -1.34 4.85
N GLY A 57 -18.67 -0.70 5.60
CA GLY A 57 -17.68 0.25 5.07
C GLY A 57 -16.64 -0.44 4.18
N ARG A 58 -16.07 0.33 3.29
CA ARG A 58 -15.19 -0.15 2.21
C ARG A 58 -13.79 0.42 2.35
N LEU A 59 -12.79 -0.44 2.13
CA LEU A 59 -11.40 -0.06 1.97
C LEU A 59 -11.00 -0.29 0.51
N LEU A 60 -10.64 0.78 -0.19
CA LEU A 60 -10.04 0.72 -1.51
C LEU A 60 -8.55 1.00 -1.36
N SER A 61 -7.70 0.01 -1.63
CA SER A 61 -6.26 0.11 -1.47
C SER A 61 -5.52 -0.08 -2.78
N GLY A 62 -4.59 0.83 -3.09
CA GLY A 62 -3.54 0.63 -4.06
C GLY A 62 -2.32 0.03 -3.36
N LEU A 63 -1.73 -1.01 -3.92
CA LEU A 63 -0.66 -1.80 -3.32
C LEU A 63 0.44 -2.04 -4.36
N ASP A 64 1.67 -1.89 -3.95
CA ASP A 64 2.81 -2.44 -4.66
C ASP A 64 2.84 -3.96 -4.45
N ASN A 65 3.05 -4.75 -5.49
CA ASN A 65 3.14 -6.21 -5.38
C ASN A 65 4.57 -6.72 -5.13
N GLY A 66 5.52 -5.81 -5.01
CA GLY A 66 6.91 -6.10 -4.72
C GLY A 66 7.80 -6.31 -5.95
N PHE A 67 7.25 -6.46 -7.14
CA PHE A 67 8.06 -6.71 -8.34
C PHE A 67 8.99 -5.54 -8.68
N ASN A 68 8.57 -4.30 -8.41
CA ASN A 68 9.42 -3.12 -8.59
C ASN A 68 10.72 -3.18 -7.76
N TYR A 69 10.78 -3.99 -6.71
CA TYR A 69 11.95 -4.13 -5.84
C TYR A 69 12.81 -5.36 -6.17
N VAL A 70 12.29 -6.29 -6.96
CA VAL A 70 12.96 -7.56 -7.26
C VAL A 70 13.94 -7.43 -8.42
N PHE A 71 13.63 -6.57 -9.38
CA PHE A 71 14.40 -6.40 -10.60
C PHE A 71 15.45 -5.29 -10.47
N ASP A 72 16.41 -5.30 -11.42
CA ASP A 72 17.33 -4.17 -11.67
C ASP A 72 16.58 -2.98 -12.29
N ASP A 73 17.29 -1.85 -12.44
CA ASP A 73 16.72 -0.60 -12.98
C ASP A 73 16.18 -0.75 -14.43
N ASP A 74 16.75 -1.69 -15.19
CA ASP A 74 16.30 -2.00 -16.55
C ASP A 74 15.15 -3.03 -16.59
N GLU A 75 14.72 -3.52 -15.43
CA GLU A 75 13.65 -4.53 -15.27
C GLU A 75 13.92 -5.83 -16.06
N THR A 76 15.17 -6.24 -16.18
CA THR A 76 15.59 -7.41 -16.97
C THR A 76 16.11 -8.57 -16.13
N THR A 77 16.66 -8.28 -14.97
CA THR A 77 17.36 -9.25 -14.13
C THR A 77 16.83 -9.21 -12.70
N VAL A 78 16.57 -10.38 -12.14
CA VAL A 78 16.21 -10.52 -10.71
C VAL A 78 17.47 -10.31 -9.86
N CYS A 79 17.50 -9.22 -9.10
CA CYS A 79 18.64 -8.81 -8.29
C CYS A 79 18.39 -8.96 -6.79
N ASN A 80 17.14 -8.88 -6.36
CA ASN A 80 16.78 -8.74 -4.97
C ASN A 80 15.79 -9.80 -4.50
N SER A 81 15.75 -10.03 -3.19
CA SER A 81 14.74 -10.89 -2.57
C SER A 81 13.44 -10.14 -2.31
N LEU A 82 12.33 -10.86 -2.18
CA LEU A 82 11.06 -10.33 -1.73
C LEU A 82 10.63 -11.06 -0.44
N PRO A 83 10.38 -10.37 0.70
CA PRO A 83 10.60 -8.94 0.88
C PRO A 83 12.08 -8.57 0.87
N LEU A 84 12.36 -7.29 0.62
CA LEU A 84 13.72 -6.75 0.64
C LEU A 84 14.22 -6.75 2.10
N LYS A 85 15.09 -7.70 2.43
CA LYS A 85 15.62 -7.89 3.81
C LYS A 85 17.10 -7.53 3.94
N ASN A 86 17.74 -7.11 2.85
CA ASN A 86 19.16 -6.82 2.84
C ASN A 86 19.40 -5.37 3.30
N GLU A 87 20.04 -5.21 4.48
CA GLU A 87 20.37 -3.89 5.03
C GLU A 87 21.22 -3.03 4.09
N GLU A 88 22.03 -3.64 3.24
CA GLU A 88 22.89 -2.93 2.29
C GLU A 88 22.06 -2.30 1.17
N GLN A 89 21.06 -3.01 0.67
CA GLN A 89 20.12 -2.50 -0.33
C GLN A 89 19.23 -1.40 0.26
N MET A 90 18.78 -1.56 1.49
CA MET A 90 18.04 -0.52 2.21
C MET A 90 18.89 0.74 2.42
N ARG A 91 20.19 0.60 2.66
CA ARG A 91 21.11 1.75 2.75
C ARG A 91 21.32 2.44 1.40
N CYS A 92 21.35 1.71 0.30
CA CYS A 92 21.42 2.31 -1.03
C CYS A 92 20.18 3.16 -1.35
N LEU A 93 18.99 2.68 -1.00
CA LEU A 93 17.74 3.44 -1.14
C LEU A 93 17.72 4.69 -0.26
N GLN A 94 18.31 4.62 0.95
CA GLN A 94 18.45 5.78 1.85
C GLN A 94 19.35 6.89 1.30
N GLN A 95 20.34 6.55 0.46
CA GLN A 95 21.31 7.52 -0.09
C GLN A 95 20.73 8.37 -1.22
N ASN A 96 19.63 7.95 -1.82
CA ASN A 96 19.02 8.60 -2.98
C ASN A 96 17.95 9.66 -2.63
N ASP A 97 17.87 10.10 -1.36
CA ASP A 97 16.91 11.13 -0.87
C ASP A 97 15.41 10.76 -0.99
N ASP A 98 15.10 9.58 -1.49
CA ASP A 98 13.72 9.09 -1.70
C ASP A 98 13.10 8.46 -0.43
N GLY A 99 13.83 8.46 0.67
CA GLY A 99 13.42 7.81 1.91
C GLY A 99 13.59 6.29 1.88
N ILE A 100 13.36 5.65 3.04
CA ILE A 100 13.38 4.18 3.14
C ILE A 100 12.07 3.67 2.55
N GLN A 101 12.18 2.75 1.58
CA GLN A 101 11.05 2.01 1.06
C GLN A 101 11.16 0.54 1.44
N PHE A 102 10.05 -0.02 1.91
CA PHE A 102 9.90 -1.43 2.27
C PHE A 102 9.11 -2.14 1.18
N SER A 103 9.57 -3.31 0.78
CA SER A 103 8.78 -4.20 -0.07
C SER A 103 7.98 -5.16 0.79
N HIS A 104 6.77 -5.49 0.35
CA HIS A 104 5.88 -6.38 1.06
C HIS A 104 5.43 -7.55 0.18
N THR A 105 5.28 -8.71 0.81
CA THR A 105 4.75 -9.90 0.14
C THR A 105 3.24 -9.82 -0.08
N ALA A 106 2.72 -10.64 -1.00
CA ALA A 106 1.28 -10.83 -1.16
C ALA A 106 0.60 -11.27 0.16
N GLU A 107 1.30 -12.08 0.98
CA GLU A 107 0.79 -12.50 2.29
C GLU A 107 0.60 -11.30 3.22
N GLU A 108 1.59 -10.41 3.33
CA GLU A 108 1.50 -9.22 4.17
C GLU A 108 0.41 -8.26 3.68
N GLN A 109 0.33 -8.05 2.37
CA GLN A 109 -0.62 -7.12 1.76
C GLN A 109 -2.07 -7.65 1.72
N LEU A 110 -2.28 -8.84 1.16
CA LEU A 110 -3.62 -9.38 0.91
C LEU A 110 -4.13 -10.18 2.13
N THR A 111 -3.34 -11.12 2.63
CA THR A 111 -3.71 -11.91 3.80
C THR A 111 -3.73 -11.03 5.05
N GLY A 112 -2.91 -9.96 5.10
CA GLY A 112 -2.97 -8.95 6.14
C GLY A 112 -4.36 -8.31 6.27
N GLN A 113 -5.01 -7.97 5.15
CA GLN A 113 -6.39 -7.45 5.15
C GLN A 113 -7.38 -8.49 5.71
N LEU A 114 -7.27 -9.75 5.28
CA LEU A 114 -8.11 -10.84 5.82
C LEU A 114 -7.89 -11.05 7.33
N ARG A 115 -6.64 -11.02 7.79
CA ARG A 115 -6.29 -11.14 9.23
C ARG A 115 -6.78 -9.96 10.07
N ALA A 116 -6.94 -8.79 9.45
CA ALA A 116 -7.54 -7.63 10.10
C ALA A 116 -9.07 -7.73 10.24
N GLY A 117 -9.70 -8.69 9.56
CA GLY A 117 -11.13 -8.95 9.60
C GLY A 117 -11.90 -8.55 8.34
N PHE A 118 -11.23 -8.03 7.33
CA PHE A 118 -11.85 -7.70 6.06
C PHE A 118 -12.22 -8.94 5.25
N ARG A 119 -13.26 -8.80 4.45
CA ARG A 119 -13.54 -9.68 3.33
C ARG A 119 -13.08 -8.99 2.04
N LEU A 120 -12.17 -9.59 1.30
CA LEU A 120 -11.80 -9.11 -0.03
C LEU A 120 -12.98 -9.35 -0.99
N ALA A 121 -13.45 -8.29 -1.61
CA ALA A 121 -14.56 -8.32 -2.55
C ALA A 121 -14.10 -8.31 -4.00
N ASP A 122 -12.96 -7.64 -4.27
CA ASP A 122 -12.38 -7.55 -5.61
C ASP A 122 -10.88 -7.31 -5.55
N LEU A 123 -10.18 -7.66 -6.63
CA LEU A 123 -8.77 -7.38 -6.86
C LEU A 123 -8.56 -7.06 -8.34
N TYR A 124 -7.86 -5.98 -8.61
CA TYR A 124 -7.43 -5.56 -9.93
C TYR A 124 -5.90 -5.47 -9.97
N GLU A 125 -5.31 -5.88 -11.09
CA GLU A 125 -3.87 -5.81 -11.32
C GLU A 125 -3.56 -4.72 -12.35
N ASP A 126 -2.47 -4.00 -12.15
CA ASP A 126 -2.00 -2.96 -13.05
C ASP A 126 -0.46 -2.96 -13.15
N THR A 127 0.04 -2.32 -14.18
CA THR A 127 1.48 -2.13 -14.41
C THR A 127 1.89 -0.72 -13.96
N ASN A 128 3.20 -0.47 -13.88
CA ASN A 128 3.75 0.85 -13.56
C ASN A 128 3.61 1.89 -14.70
N GLY A 129 3.02 1.50 -15.84
CA GLY A 129 2.75 2.41 -16.95
C GLY A 129 3.95 2.66 -17.87
N GLY A 130 5.11 2.06 -17.63
CA GLY A 130 6.32 2.14 -18.43
C GLY A 130 7.33 1.07 -18.06
N GLY A 131 8.42 0.94 -18.81
CA GLY A 131 9.48 -0.02 -18.58
C GLY A 131 9.22 -1.41 -19.17
N ASN A 132 10.18 -2.30 -18.97
CA ASN A 132 10.19 -3.63 -19.58
C ASN A 132 9.08 -4.55 -19.02
N LEU A 133 8.75 -4.42 -17.73
CA LEU A 133 7.65 -5.17 -17.12
C LEU A 133 6.30 -4.73 -17.70
N HIS A 134 6.10 -3.41 -17.87
CA HIS A 134 4.90 -2.86 -18.50
C HIS A 134 4.75 -3.33 -19.96
N GLU A 135 5.81 -3.27 -20.78
CA GLU A 135 5.80 -3.72 -22.18
C GLU A 135 5.46 -5.20 -22.31
N LYS A 136 5.82 -6.00 -21.31
CA LYS A 136 5.49 -7.43 -21.23
C LYS A 136 4.17 -7.73 -20.52
N ASN A 137 3.43 -6.69 -20.12
CA ASN A 137 2.18 -6.80 -19.37
C ASN A 137 2.33 -7.60 -18.05
N VAL A 138 3.45 -7.40 -17.34
CA VAL A 138 3.68 -7.96 -16.01
C VAL A 138 3.16 -6.98 -14.98
N PRO A 139 2.16 -7.35 -14.17
CA PRO A 139 1.62 -6.43 -13.15
C PRO A 139 2.65 -6.17 -12.05
N THR A 140 2.73 -4.91 -11.64
CA THR A 140 3.58 -4.45 -10.54
C THR A 140 2.78 -3.83 -9.40
N TYR A 141 1.49 -3.62 -9.62
CA TYR A 141 0.54 -3.08 -8.65
C TYR A 141 -0.73 -3.92 -8.55
N TRP A 142 -1.35 -3.83 -7.38
CA TRP A 142 -2.70 -4.32 -7.13
C TRP A 142 -3.59 -3.18 -6.62
N ALA A 143 -4.86 -3.23 -6.98
CA ALA A 143 -5.90 -2.50 -6.29
C ALA A 143 -6.87 -3.51 -5.66
N THR A 144 -7.15 -3.37 -4.36
CA THR A 144 -8.08 -4.25 -3.66
C THR A 144 -9.30 -3.47 -3.18
N LEU A 145 -10.47 -4.10 -3.29
CA LEU A 145 -11.67 -3.67 -2.61
C LEU A 145 -11.95 -4.64 -1.45
N ALA A 146 -11.85 -4.15 -0.24
CA ALA A 146 -12.13 -4.91 0.97
C ALA A 146 -13.34 -4.31 1.72
N ILE A 147 -14.14 -5.16 2.36
CA ILE A 147 -15.39 -4.78 3.05
C ILE A 147 -15.30 -5.24 4.50
N LYS A 148 -15.71 -4.36 5.42
CA LYS A 148 -15.94 -4.68 6.82
C LYS A 148 -17.36 -5.20 6.99
N ASP A 149 -17.51 -6.50 7.27
CA ASP A 149 -18.82 -7.15 7.52
C ASP A 149 -19.37 -6.84 8.92
#